data_a91aefad3e44d37bcdcf92a47cddb264
#
_entry.id   a91aefad3e44d37bcdcf92a47cddb264
#
_cell.length_a   1.000
_cell.length_b   1.000
_cell.length_c   1.000
_cell.angle_alpha   90.00
_cell.angle_beta   90.00
_cell.angle_gamma   90.00
#
_symmetry.space_group_name_H-M   'P 1'
#
loop_
_entity.id
_entity.type
_entity.pdbx_description
1 polymer ?
#
loop_
_entity_poly.entity_id
_entity_poly.type
_entity_poly.pdbx_seq_one_letter_code
_entity_poly.pdbx_strand_id
1 'polypeptide(L)' 'MSNTLYDEAIADAKKLRELAEKNAKQAIIESITPKIRRLIEDQLINDDKN' A
#
# COMPACT_ATOMS: atom_id res chain seq x y z
N MET A 1 -7.15 -37.09 13.13
CA MET A 1 -7.31 -36.75 11.70
C MET A 1 -7.19 -35.28 11.47
N SER A 2 -6.38 -34.92 10.54
CA SER A 2 -6.22 -33.48 10.22
C SER A 2 -7.44 -32.99 9.46
N ASN A 3 -7.85 -31.78 9.77
CA ASN A 3 -8.97 -31.13 9.09
C ASN A 3 -8.41 -30.33 7.91
N THR A 4 -8.10 -31.07 6.84
CA THR A 4 -7.40 -30.51 5.68
C THR A 4 -8.17 -29.37 5.03
N LEU A 5 -9.49 -29.50 4.90
CA LEU A 5 -10.33 -28.46 4.33
C LEU A 5 -10.29 -27.19 5.18
N TYR A 6 -10.32 -27.34 6.48
CA TYR A 6 -10.24 -26.21 7.40
C TYR A 6 -8.87 -25.53 7.28
N ASP A 7 -7.81 -26.31 7.26
CA ASP A 7 -6.46 -25.78 7.13
C ASP A 7 -6.26 -25.05 5.80
N GLU A 8 -6.79 -25.59 4.72
CA GLU A 8 -6.74 -24.95 3.41
C GLU A 8 -7.53 -23.64 3.39
N ALA A 9 -8.71 -23.63 4.02
CA ALA A 9 -9.52 -22.44 4.10
C ALA A 9 -8.81 -21.32 4.86
N ILE A 10 -8.14 -21.67 5.96
CA ILE A 10 -7.38 -20.70 6.72
C ILE A 10 -6.19 -20.16 5.90
N ALA A 11 -5.49 -21.05 5.21
CA ALA A 11 -4.36 -20.64 4.37
C ALA A 11 -4.82 -19.72 3.24
N ASP A 12 -5.93 -20.02 2.61
CA ASP A 12 -6.50 -19.20 1.54
C ASP A 12 -6.96 -17.84 2.07
N ALA A 13 -7.62 -17.82 3.23
CA ALA A 13 -8.06 -16.59 3.85
C ALA A 13 -6.88 -15.69 4.21
N LYS A 14 -5.82 -16.28 4.73
CA LYS A 14 -4.60 -15.55 5.06
C LYS A 14 -3.96 -14.95 3.80
N LYS A 15 -3.91 -15.71 2.73
CA LYS A 15 -3.36 -15.26 1.47
C LYS A 15 -4.16 -14.11 0.88
N LEU A 16 -5.48 -14.21 0.91
CA LEU A 16 -6.36 -13.14 0.46
C LEU A 16 -6.16 -11.87 1.28
N ARG A 17 -6.02 -12.02 2.59
CA ARG A 17 -5.77 -10.91 3.49
C ARG A 17 -4.46 -10.22 3.16
N GLU A 18 -3.39 -10.98 2.94
CA GLU A 18 -2.09 -10.44 2.59
C GLU A 18 -2.14 -9.68 1.25
N LEU A 19 -2.87 -10.21 0.28
CA LEU A 19 -3.07 -9.53 -0.99
C LEU A 19 -3.85 -8.24 -0.83
N ALA A 20 -4.91 -8.26 -0.02
CA ALA A 20 -5.70 -7.07 0.24
C ALA A 20 -4.88 -5.99 0.93
N GLU A 21 -4.06 -6.37 1.90
CA GLU A 21 -3.16 -5.42 2.57
C GLU A 21 -2.14 -4.83 1.61
N LYS A 22 -1.56 -5.65 0.76
CA LYS A 22 -0.59 -5.20 -0.24
C LYS A 22 -1.24 -4.22 -1.23
N ASN A 23 -2.44 -4.57 -1.72
CA ASN A 23 -3.16 -3.71 -2.64
C ASN A 23 -3.55 -2.38 -1.99
N ALA A 24 -3.96 -2.42 -0.72
CA ALA A 24 -4.30 -1.20 0.01
C ALA A 24 -3.09 -0.30 0.19
N LYS A 25 -1.95 -0.87 0.55
CA LYS A 25 -0.70 -0.11 0.67
C LYS A 25 -0.32 0.54 -0.65
N GLN A 26 -0.43 -0.21 -1.74
CA GLN A 26 -0.09 0.30 -3.06
C GLN A 26 -1.04 1.43 -3.47
N ALA A 27 -2.32 1.29 -3.21
CA ALA A 27 -3.30 2.33 -3.50
C ALA A 27 -3.01 3.61 -2.72
N ILE A 28 -2.61 3.48 -1.45
CA ILE A 28 -2.23 4.63 -0.63
C ILE A 28 -0.99 5.31 -1.21
N ILE A 29 0.03 4.52 -1.55
CA ILE A 29 1.27 5.06 -2.12
C ILE A 29 0.96 5.81 -3.42
N GLU A 30 0.15 5.23 -4.30
CA GLU A 30 -0.22 5.87 -5.56
C GLU A 30 -1.00 7.17 -5.34
N SER A 31 -1.81 7.21 -4.28
CA SER A 31 -2.60 8.38 -3.94
C SER A 31 -1.75 9.53 -3.40
N ILE A 32 -0.73 9.22 -2.59
CA ILE A 32 0.08 10.26 -1.95
C ILE A 32 1.31 10.67 -2.75
N THR A 33 1.78 9.83 -3.68
CA THR A 33 2.97 10.13 -4.48
C THR A 33 2.88 11.47 -5.22
N PRO A 34 1.79 11.76 -5.94
CA PRO A 34 1.70 13.07 -6.61
C PRO A 34 1.62 14.23 -5.62
N LYS A 35 1.04 14.01 -4.45
CA LYS A 35 0.98 15.06 -3.43
C LYS A 35 2.36 15.37 -2.88
N ILE A 36 3.15 14.34 -2.62
CA ILE A 36 4.54 14.50 -2.15
C ILE A 36 5.37 15.20 -3.21
N ARG A 37 5.22 14.80 -4.47
CA ARG A 37 5.93 15.43 -5.59
C ARG A 37 5.62 16.92 -5.66
N ARG A 38 4.36 17.28 -5.51
CA ARG A 38 3.92 18.68 -5.53
C ARG A 38 4.55 19.47 -4.39
N LEU A 39 4.60 18.88 -3.20
CA LEU A 39 5.21 19.52 -2.04
C LEU A 39 6.70 19.76 -2.27
N ILE A 40 7.38 18.79 -2.86
CA ILE A 40 8.81 18.93 -3.16
C ILE A 40 9.03 20.02 -4.20
N GLU A 41 8.21 20.07 -5.25
CA GLU A 41 8.29 21.10 -6.28
C GLU A 41 8.05 22.49 -5.70
N ASP A 42 7.05 22.62 -4.84
CA ASP A 42 6.75 23.89 -4.18
C ASP A 42 7.90 24.33 -3.27
N GLN A 43 8.52 23.40 -2.57
CA GLN A 43 9.66 23.68 -1.72
C GLN A 43 10.85 24.19 -2.52
N LEU A 44 11.11 23.57 -3.67
CA LEU A 44 12.20 23.99 -4.55
C LEU A 44 11.97 25.38 -5.10
N ILE A 45 10.74 25.70 -5.49
CA ILE A 45 10.39 27.02 -5.99
C ILE A 45 10.58 28.06 -4.91
N ASN A 46 10.18 27.77 -3.68
CA ASN A 46 10.33 28.70 -2.56
C ASN A 46 11.80 28.93 -2.20
N ASP A 47 12.63 27.91 -2.29
CA ASP A 47 14.07 28.03 -2.04
C ASP A 47 14.74 28.91 -3.07
N ASP A 48 14.31 28.83 -4.33
CA ASP A 48 14.86 29.66 -5.42
C ASP A 48 14.56 31.15 -5.25
N LYS A 49 13.51 31.47 -4.49
CA LYS A 49 13.13 32.87 -4.26
C LYS A 49 13.99 33.55 -3.19
N ASN A 50 14.76 32.79 -2.49
CA ASN A 50 15.67 33.30 -1.48
C ASN A 50 17.04 33.52 -2.09
#